data_4a15924d2caea2b1d00e36940184d13d
#
_entry.id   4a15924d2caea2b1d00e36940184d13d
#
_cell.length_a   1.000
_cell.length_b   1.000
_cell.length_c   1.000
_cell.angle_alpha   90.00
_cell.angle_beta   90.00
_cell.angle_gamma   90.00
#
_symmetry.space_group_name_H-M   'P 1'
#
loop_
_entity.id
_entity.type
_entity.pdbx_description
1 polymer ?
#
loop_
_entity_poly.entity_id
_entity_poly.type
_entity_poly.pdbx_seq_one_letter_code
_entity_poly.pdbx_strand_id
1 'polypeptide(L)'
;MTVDGKVQLSMVLRTFAAQDPGSWAHVIRQAETFDRAGVDRLAVSDHVVFGEDLDAYGRPEIGGQAGGTQPTGPDGHWLEPITLLSLLAGRTSRIRLATNVLIAALRRPVVLAKTAATLDVLSGGRLDLGVGVGWQREEYEAAGVEFDRRGEALDDTLAICHALWSQTRAEFTSPRLRFERIHMMPKPLQAGGVPIWVSGSVNPRVARRLARYGARWIPWLGPAADLGVEVARMRDALDRAWGEPARLQVVGLLPAQSNHGGGLDIAGTVAGVPALVASGATDVRLSLRGPDDPVRHFDQVSAVVAEFRAVAG
;
A
#
# COMPACT_ATOMS: atom_id res chain seq x y z
N MET A 1 14.04 7.15 3.54
CA MET A 1 14.25 8.60 3.38
C MET A 1 13.07 9.12 2.59
N THR A 2 12.32 10.12 3.08
CA THR A 2 11.51 10.93 2.18
C THR A 2 12.48 11.49 1.15
N VAL A 3 12.21 11.33 -0.14
CA VAL A 3 13.00 12.00 -1.17
C VAL A 3 12.87 13.49 -0.89
N ASP A 4 13.95 14.13 -0.48
CA ASP A 4 14.10 15.57 -0.22
C ASP A 4 13.17 16.25 0.81
N GLY A 5 12.56 15.53 1.74
CA GLY A 5 11.68 16.13 2.76
C GLY A 5 10.32 16.59 2.25
N LYS A 6 10.00 16.40 0.96
CA LYS A 6 8.76 16.83 0.33
C LYS A 6 7.62 15.84 0.58
N VAL A 7 6.42 16.37 0.73
CA VAL A 7 5.19 15.57 0.78
C VAL A 7 4.96 14.89 -0.56
N GLN A 8 4.65 13.59 -0.54
CA GLN A 8 4.46 12.78 -1.74
C GLN A 8 2.98 12.78 -2.14
N LEU A 9 2.70 12.74 -3.43
CA LEU A 9 1.37 12.48 -3.99
C LEU A 9 1.28 11.04 -4.45
N SER A 10 0.41 10.26 -3.81
CA SER A 10 0.09 8.90 -4.24
C SER A 10 -1.28 8.85 -4.90
N MET A 11 -1.43 8.04 -5.95
CA MET A 11 -2.73 7.77 -6.55
C MET A 11 -3.07 6.29 -6.51
N VAL A 12 -4.33 5.99 -6.14
CA VAL A 12 -4.86 4.61 -6.17
C VAL A 12 -5.19 4.25 -7.61
N LEU A 13 -4.60 3.16 -8.07
CA LEU A 13 -4.95 2.53 -9.34
C LEU A 13 -6.01 1.47 -9.07
N ARG A 14 -7.20 1.64 -9.62
CA ARG A 14 -8.29 0.68 -9.43
C ARG A 14 -8.04 -0.56 -10.29
N THR A 15 -7.75 -1.67 -9.62
CA THR A 15 -7.32 -2.94 -10.23
C THR A 15 -8.36 -4.04 -10.08
N PHE A 16 -9.62 -3.64 -9.89
CA PHE A 16 -10.75 -4.54 -9.73
C PHE A 16 -12.00 -4.00 -10.43
N ALA A 17 -12.89 -4.90 -10.80
CA ALA A 17 -14.17 -4.62 -11.42
C ALA A 17 -15.25 -5.60 -10.89
N ALA A 18 -16.50 -5.12 -10.73
CA ALA A 18 -17.59 -5.96 -10.28
C ALA A 18 -18.03 -6.97 -11.35
N GLN A 19 -17.74 -6.69 -12.62
CA GLN A 19 -18.01 -7.56 -13.77
C GLN A 19 -16.76 -7.61 -14.64
N ASP A 20 -16.67 -8.63 -15.52
CA ASP A 20 -15.57 -8.74 -16.47
C ASP A 20 -15.48 -7.46 -17.33
N PRO A 21 -14.39 -6.70 -17.25
CA PRO A 21 -14.22 -5.48 -18.05
C PRO A 21 -13.86 -5.77 -19.52
N GLY A 22 -13.73 -7.04 -19.92
CA GLY A 22 -13.27 -7.48 -21.25
C GLY A 22 -11.82 -7.12 -21.54
N SER A 23 -11.31 -6.03 -20.98
CA SER A 23 -9.91 -5.59 -21.14
C SER A 23 -9.43 -4.74 -19.97
N TRP A 24 -8.21 -4.98 -19.54
CA TRP A 24 -7.50 -4.20 -18.51
C TRP A 24 -6.56 -3.13 -19.08
N ALA A 25 -6.62 -2.86 -20.39
CA ALA A 25 -5.76 -1.86 -21.04
C ALA A 25 -5.93 -0.45 -20.45
N HIS A 26 -7.11 -0.12 -19.91
CA HIS A 26 -7.36 1.15 -19.23
C HIS A 26 -6.51 1.31 -17.97
N VAL A 27 -6.26 0.25 -17.22
CA VAL A 27 -5.41 0.26 -16.01
C VAL A 27 -3.97 0.59 -16.38
N ILE A 28 -3.45 0.00 -17.46
CA ILE A 28 -2.10 0.26 -17.96
C ILE A 28 -1.97 1.72 -18.39
N ARG A 29 -2.92 2.21 -19.21
CA ARG A 29 -2.93 3.61 -19.65
C ARG A 29 -3.02 4.60 -18.48
N GLN A 30 -3.79 4.28 -17.45
CA GLN A 30 -3.90 5.11 -16.26
C GLN A 30 -2.55 5.19 -15.51
N ALA A 31 -1.85 4.07 -15.35
CA ALA A 31 -0.53 4.05 -14.73
C ALA A 31 0.50 4.87 -15.54
N GLU A 32 0.51 4.75 -16.87
CA GLU A 32 1.34 5.56 -17.77
C GLU A 32 1.00 7.06 -17.67
N THR A 33 -0.28 7.40 -17.53
CA THR A 33 -0.74 8.77 -17.30
C THR A 33 -0.21 9.32 -15.99
N PHE A 34 -0.30 8.56 -14.89
CA PHE A 34 0.24 8.98 -13.60
C PHE A 34 1.76 9.21 -13.65
N ASP A 35 2.51 8.30 -14.30
CA ASP A 35 3.96 8.45 -14.47
C ASP A 35 4.32 9.70 -15.25
N ARG A 36 3.66 9.95 -16.39
CA ARG A 36 3.91 11.10 -17.24
C ARG A 36 3.51 12.43 -16.59
N ALA A 37 2.40 12.46 -15.86
CA ALA A 37 1.90 13.65 -15.18
C ALA A 37 2.72 14.04 -13.94
N GLY A 38 3.59 13.18 -13.44
CA GLY A 38 4.47 13.49 -12.31
C GLY A 38 3.92 13.12 -10.95
N VAL A 39 3.00 12.15 -10.88
CA VAL A 39 2.60 11.49 -9.63
C VAL A 39 3.81 10.74 -9.03
N ASP A 40 3.98 10.78 -7.70
CA ASP A 40 5.14 10.18 -7.06
C ASP A 40 4.99 8.67 -6.89
N ARG A 41 3.78 8.19 -6.60
CA ARG A 41 3.51 6.78 -6.33
C ARG A 41 2.14 6.36 -6.85
N LEU A 42 2.05 5.20 -7.47
CA LEU A 42 0.78 4.49 -7.67
C LEU A 42 0.63 3.37 -6.64
N ALA A 43 -0.60 3.10 -6.21
CA ALA A 43 -0.90 2.09 -5.21
C ALA A 43 -2.02 1.16 -5.69
N VAL A 44 -1.81 -0.15 -5.57
CA VAL A 44 -2.75 -1.20 -5.98
C VAL A 44 -3.19 -2.04 -4.79
N SER A 45 -4.45 -2.45 -4.76
CA SER A 45 -5.01 -3.33 -3.72
C SER A 45 -4.79 -4.80 -4.01
N ASP A 46 -5.06 -5.66 -3.03
CA ASP A 46 -4.86 -7.10 -3.10
C ASP A 46 -6.09 -7.85 -2.55
N HIS A 47 -6.56 -8.79 -3.31
CA HIS A 47 -7.31 -9.96 -2.90
C HIS A 47 -6.93 -11.15 -3.80
N VAL A 48 -6.87 -12.34 -3.22
CA VAL A 48 -6.50 -13.57 -3.95
C VAL A 48 -7.75 -14.35 -4.34
N VAL A 49 -8.64 -14.54 -3.40
CA VAL A 49 -9.94 -15.19 -3.57
C VAL A 49 -10.95 -14.57 -2.61
N PHE A 50 -12.24 -14.82 -2.82
CA PHE A 50 -13.31 -14.37 -1.94
C PHE A 50 -14.16 -15.53 -1.44
N GLY A 51 -14.58 -15.46 -0.18
CA GLY A 51 -15.75 -16.16 0.34
C GLY A 51 -17.03 -15.35 0.10
N GLU A 52 -18.15 -15.88 0.58
CA GLU A 52 -19.47 -15.24 0.38
C GLU A 52 -19.79 -14.19 1.45
N ASP A 53 -19.18 -14.24 2.66
CA ASP A 53 -19.42 -13.26 3.74
C ASP A 53 -18.61 -11.96 3.49
N LEU A 54 -19.08 -11.15 2.56
CA LEU A 54 -18.48 -9.84 2.26
C LEU A 54 -18.85 -8.76 3.30
N ASP A 55 -19.89 -8.96 4.08
CA ASP A 55 -20.28 -8.05 5.17
C ASP A 55 -19.24 -8.04 6.30
N ALA A 56 -18.41 -9.08 6.37
CA ALA A 56 -17.23 -9.13 7.22
C ALA A 56 -16.27 -7.95 7.02
N TYR A 57 -16.26 -7.34 5.82
CA TYR A 57 -15.46 -6.13 5.57
C TYR A 57 -15.87 -4.94 6.45
N GLY A 58 -17.13 -4.86 6.85
CA GLY A 58 -17.63 -3.83 7.78
C GLY A 58 -17.29 -4.04 9.26
N ARG A 59 -16.60 -5.15 9.62
CA ARG A 59 -16.34 -5.56 11.02
C ARG A 59 -14.90 -5.27 11.45
N PRO A 60 -14.65 -4.19 12.25
CA PRO A 60 -13.29 -3.83 12.68
C PRO A 60 -12.61 -4.89 13.54
N GLU A 61 -13.37 -5.66 14.31
CA GLU A 61 -12.87 -6.70 15.21
C GLU A 61 -12.12 -7.84 14.49
N ILE A 62 -12.42 -8.06 13.23
CA ILE A 62 -11.72 -9.04 12.38
C ILE A 62 -10.76 -8.41 11.36
N GLY A 63 -10.59 -7.09 11.41
CA GLY A 63 -9.66 -6.36 10.53
C GLY A 63 -10.34 -5.61 9.39
N GLY A 64 -11.67 -5.59 9.36
CA GLY A 64 -12.46 -4.77 8.45
C GLY A 64 -12.48 -3.29 8.84
N GLN A 65 -13.30 -2.50 8.18
CA GLN A 65 -13.45 -1.07 8.43
C GLN A 65 -14.90 -0.74 8.81
N ALA A 66 -15.10 -0.10 9.95
CA ALA A 66 -16.44 0.29 10.40
C ALA A 66 -17.19 1.08 9.30
N GLY A 67 -18.37 0.59 8.93
CA GLY A 67 -19.15 1.16 7.84
C GLY A 67 -18.59 0.92 6.43
N GLY A 68 -17.52 0.14 6.31
CA GLY A 68 -16.94 -0.24 5.04
C GLY A 68 -17.82 -1.23 4.28
N THR A 69 -17.85 -1.10 2.96
CA THR A 69 -18.52 -2.02 2.05
C THR A 69 -17.52 -2.53 1.03
N GLN A 70 -17.50 -3.85 0.80
CA GLN A 70 -16.66 -4.45 -0.23
C GLN A 70 -17.10 -3.94 -1.61
N PRO A 71 -16.19 -3.47 -2.47
CA PRO A 71 -16.55 -2.80 -3.71
C PRO A 71 -17.01 -3.74 -4.84
N THR A 72 -16.87 -5.06 -4.65
CA THR A 72 -17.30 -6.09 -5.62
C THR A 72 -18.06 -7.19 -4.92
N GLY A 73 -18.80 -7.99 -5.67
CA GLY A 73 -19.30 -9.29 -5.22
C GLY A 73 -18.16 -10.32 -5.06
N PRO A 74 -18.46 -11.52 -4.59
CA PRO A 74 -17.47 -12.59 -4.43
C PRO A 74 -16.86 -13.06 -5.77
N ASP A 75 -17.58 -12.87 -6.85
CA ASP A 75 -17.19 -13.12 -8.24
C ASP A 75 -16.52 -11.91 -8.92
N GLY A 76 -16.20 -10.86 -8.14
CA GLY A 76 -15.51 -9.68 -8.64
C GLY A 76 -14.12 -9.99 -9.20
N HIS A 77 -13.75 -9.32 -10.28
CA HIS A 77 -12.46 -9.49 -10.94
C HIS A 77 -11.41 -8.64 -10.26
N TRP A 78 -10.35 -9.26 -9.75
CA TRP A 78 -9.22 -8.59 -9.09
C TRP A 78 -7.92 -9.02 -9.72
N LEU A 79 -7.05 -8.06 -10.08
CA LEU A 79 -5.72 -8.35 -10.59
C LEU A 79 -4.76 -8.58 -9.42
N GLU A 80 -3.93 -9.64 -9.52
CA GLU A 80 -2.89 -9.91 -8.54
C GLU A 80 -1.83 -8.79 -8.57
N PRO A 81 -1.55 -8.13 -7.43
CA PRO A 81 -0.80 -6.89 -7.41
C PRO A 81 0.66 -7.02 -7.85
N ILE A 82 1.39 -8.09 -7.48
CA ILE A 82 2.81 -8.23 -7.85
C ILE A 82 2.96 -8.49 -9.35
N THR A 83 2.07 -9.29 -9.91
CA THR A 83 2.02 -9.55 -11.35
C THR A 83 1.73 -8.27 -12.13
N LEU A 84 0.72 -7.51 -11.70
CA LEU A 84 0.38 -6.23 -12.33
C LEU A 84 1.52 -5.22 -12.20
N LEU A 85 2.07 -5.02 -11.01
CA LEU A 85 3.19 -4.09 -10.79
C LEU A 85 4.43 -4.46 -11.60
N SER A 86 4.66 -5.76 -11.87
CA SER A 86 5.75 -6.21 -12.74
C SER A 86 5.55 -5.77 -14.19
N LEU A 87 4.31 -5.86 -14.70
CA LEU A 87 3.95 -5.32 -16.02
C LEU A 87 4.13 -3.79 -16.05
N LEU A 88 3.64 -3.09 -15.02
CA LEU A 88 3.71 -1.63 -14.94
C LEU A 88 5.14 -1.12 -14.76
N ALA A 89 6.03 -1.90 -14.15
CA ALA A 89 7.45 -1.57 -14.06
C ALA A 89 8.10 -1.38 -15.43
N GLY A 90 7.71 -2.21 -16.43
CA GLY A 90 8.16 -2.10 -17.80
C GLY A 90 7.44 -1.02 -18.64
N ARG A 91 6.34 -0.46 -18.12
CA ARG A 91 5.51 0.55 -18.80
C ARG A 91 5.68 1.97 -18.26
N THR A 92 6.39 2.10 -17.13
CA THR A 92 6.61 3.37 -16.41
C THR A 92 8.10 3.55 -16.12
N SER A 93 8.54 4.78 -15.87
CA SER A 93 9.96 5.10 -15.72
C SER A 93 10.33 5.77 -14.39
N ARG A 94 9.43 6.50 -13.74
CA ARG A 94 9.70 7.32 -12.56
C ARG A 94 8.83 6.98 -11.37
N ILE A 95 7.54 6.76 -11.62
CA ILE A 95 6.54 6.55 -10.57
C ILE A 95 6.92 5.35 -9.69
N ARG A 96 6.82 5.50 -8.38
CA ARG A 96 6.99 4.40 -7.45
C ARG A 96 5.77 3.47 -7.50
N LEU A 97 6.02 2.19 -7.34
CA LEU A 97 5.04 1.12 -7.46
C LEU A 97 4.75 0.57 -6.08
N ALA A 98 3.51 0.70 -5.60
CA ALA A 98 3.17 0.31 -4.23
C ALA A 98 1.98 -0.65 -4.17
N THR A 99 1.99 -1.52 -3.17
CA THR A 99 0.78 -2.25 -2.76
C THR A 99 0.05 -1.51 -1.64
N ASN A 100 -1.29 -1.53 -1.64
CA ASN A 100 -2.15 -0.85 -0.64
C ASN A 100 -3.41 -1.67 -0.29
N VAL A 101 -3.23 -2.77 0.39
CA VAL A 101 -2.02 -3.39 0.89
C VAL A 101 -1.94 -4.82 0.36
N LEU A 102 -0.74 -5.38 0.26
CA LEU A 102 -0.55 -6.80 0.02
C LEU A 102 -0.90 -7.59 1.29
N ILE A 103 -1.73 -8.62 1.18
CA ILE A 103 -1.99 -9.58 2.27
C ILE A 103 -0.82 -10.58 2.26
N ALA A 104 0.34 -10.11 2.72
CA ALA A 104 1.61 -10.79 2.51
C ALA A 104 1.67 -12.20 3.15
N ALA A 105 0.89 -12.44 4.21
CA ALA A 105 0.80 -13.72 4.90
C ALA A 105 0.15 -14.84 4.05
N LEU A 106 -0.59 -14.50 2.99
CA LEU A 106 -1.16 -15.48 2.05
C LEU A 106 -0.14 -16.08 1.09
N ARG A 107 1.05 -15.49 0.99
CA ARG A 107 2.11 -15.92 0.07
C ARG A 107 3.17 -16.73 0.83
N ARG A 108 3.78 -17.71 0.15
CA ARG A 108 4.97 -18.38 0.68
C ARG A 108 6.09 -17.37 0.86
N PRO A 109 6.62 -17.15 2.09
CA PRO A 109 7.53 -16.04 2.39
C PRO A 109 8.78 -15.97 1.50
N VAL A 110 9.40 -17.12 1.22
CA VAL A 110 10.61 -17.20 0.36
C VAL A 110 10.28 -16.81 -1.08
N VAL A 111 9.10 -17.20 -1.59
CA VAL A 111 8.65 -16.82 -2.94
C VAL A 111 8.36 -15.33 -2.98
N LEU A 112 7.66 -14.78 -1.99
CA LEU A 112 7.40 -13.35 -1.91
C LEU A 112 8.70 -12.54 -1.85
N ALA A 113 9.67 -12.95 -1.02
CA ALA A 113 10.97 -12.30 -0.94
C ALA A 113 11.68 -12.25 -2.31
N LYS A 114 11.62 -13.38 -3.04
CA LYS A 114 12.23 -13.49 -4.38
C LYS A 114 11.51 -12.62 -5.42
N THR A 115 10.18 -12.66 -5.47
CA THR A 115 9.40 -11.89 -6.45
C THR A 115 9.52 -10.39 -6.21
N ALA A 116 9.44 -9.95 -4.94
CA ALA A 116 9.62 -8.54 -4.59
C ALA A 116 11.04 -8.04 -4.92
N ALA A 117 12.09 -8.81 -4.61
CA ALA A 117 13.45 -8.44 -4.98
C ALA A 117 13.64 -8.36 -6.52
N THR A 118 13.03 -9.30 -7.25
CA THR A 118 13.07 -9.29 -8.72
C THR A 118 12.36 -8.05 -9.28
N LEU A 119 11.16 -7.75 -8.79
CA LEU A 119 10.41 -6.56 -9.20
C LEU A 119 11.18 -5.27 -8.85
N ASP A 120 11.80 -5.22 -7.68
CA ASP A 120 12.61 -4.05 -7.28
C ASP A 120 13.77 -3.82 -8.26
N VAL A 121 14.49 -4.87 -8.63
CA VAL A 121 15.57 -4.80 -9.63
C VAL A 121 15.03 -4.36 -11.00
N LEU A 122 13.97 -5.00 -11.50
CA LEU A 122 13.39 -4.70 -12.81
C LEU A 122 12.80 -3.30 -12.89
N SER A 123 12.30 -2.78 -11.78
CA SER A 123 11.75 -1.42 -11.69
C SER A 123 12.82 -0.34 -11.45
N GLY A 124 14.11 -0.71 -11.26
CA GLY A 124 15.16 0.25 -10.90
C GLY A 124 15.03 0.81 -9.48
N GLY A 125 14.56 -0.01 -8.51
CA GLY A 125 14.42 0.38 -7.11
C GLY A 125 13.16 1.19 -6.80
N ARG A 126 12.09 1.02 -7.57
CA ARG A 126 10.84 1.79 -7.41
C ARG A 126 9.76 1.07 -6.60
N LEU A 127 9.97 -0.16 -6.13
CA LEU A 127 8.97 -0.90 -5.37
C LEU A 127 8.88 -0.39 -3.93
N ASP A 128 7.63 -0.24 -3.44
CA ASP A 128 7.26 -0.06 -2.04
C ASP A 128 6.25 -1.16 -1.66
N LEU A 129 6.55 -1.92 -0.62
CA LEU A 129 5.70 -3.04 -0.21
C LEU A 129 4.80 -2.62 0.95
N GLY A 130 3.59 -2.15 0.65
CA GLY A 130 2.55 -1.92 1.64
C GLY A 130 1.91 -3.25 2.05
N VAL A 131 1.91 -3.56 3.35
CA VAL A 131 1.46 -4.86 3.87
C VAL A 131 0.40 -4.72 4.94
N GLY A 132 -0.55 -5.65 4.96
CA GLY A 132 -1.60 -5.76 5.95
C GLY A 132 -1.94 -7.21 6.26
N VAL A 133 -2.82 -7.41 7.24
CA VAL A 133 -3.25 -8.76 7.64
C VAL A 133 -4.55 -9.21 6.96
N GLY A 134 -5.25 -8.31 6.23
CA GLY A 134 -6.54 -8.64 5.65
C GLY A 134 -7.63 -8.92 6.69
N TRP A 135 -8.82 -9.16 6.21
CA TRP A 135 -10.04 -9.31 7.03
C TRP A 135 -10.81 -10.61 6.75
N GLN A 136 -10.65 -11.21 5.56
CA GLN A 136 -11.47 -12.33 5.12
C GLN A 136 -10.87 -13.68 5.56
N ARG A 137 -11.65 -14.45 6.32
CA ARG A 137 -11.25 -15.75 6.83
C ARG A 137 -11.09 -16.79 5.74
N GLU A 138 -12.04 -16.83 4.81
CA GLU A 138 -12.08 -17.80 3.72
C GLU A 138 -10.87 -17.70 2.78
N GLU A 139 -10.36 -16.49 2.59
CA GLU A 139 -9.15 -16.25 1.81
C GLU A 139 -7.91 -16.88 2.47
N TYR A 140 -7.84 -16.83 3.80
CA TYR A 140 -6.79 -17.47 4.59
C TYR A 140 -6.91 -19.00 4.59
N GLU A 141 -8.12 -19.52 4.74
CA GLU A 141 -8.40 -20.95 4.70
C GLU A 141 -8.04 -21.54 3.34
N ALA A 142 -8.44 -20.89 2.25
CA ALA A 142 -8.08 -21.28 0.89
C ALA A 142 -6.56 -21.27 0.63
N ALA A 143 -5.84 -20.34 1.27
CA ALA A 143 -4.37 -20.27 1.19
C ALA A 143 -3.65 -21.26 2.14
N GLY A 144 -4.38 -22.00 2.97
CA GLY A 144 -3.82 -22.94 3.95
C GLY A 144 -3.09 -22.23 5.11
N VAL A 145 -3.54 -21.03 5.46
CA VAL A 145 -2.98 -20.21 6.55
C VAL A 145 -4.04 -20.01 7.64
N GLU A 146 -3.67 -20.20 8.90
CA GLU A 146 -4.56 -20.04 10.03
C GLU A 146 -4.93 -18.56 10.24
N PHE A 147 -6.23 -18.22 10.07
CA PHE A 147 -6.72 -16.85 10.12
C PHE A 147 -6.44 -16.16 11.47
N ASP A 148 -6.67 -16.86 12.59
CA ASP A 148 -6.51 -16.27 13.92
C ASP A 148 -5.03 -16.01 14.29
N ARG A 149 -4.10 -16.63 13.56
CA ARG A 149 -2.66 -16.42 13.67
C ARG A 149 -2.06 -15.60 12.51
N ARG A 150 -2.89 -14.94 11.68
CA ARG A 150 -2.45 -14.17 10.51
C ARG A 150 -1.44 -13.06 10.84
N GLY A 151 -1.55 -12.48 12.04
CA GLY A 151 -0.58 -11.48 12.51
C GLY A 151 0.81 -12.06 12.71
N GLU A 152 0.93 -13.26 13.29
CA GLU A 152 2.20 -13.97 13.44
C GLU A 152 2.74 -14.46 12.09
N ALA A 153 1.84 -14.88 11.19
CA ALA A 153 2.21 -15.26 9.84
C ALA A 153 2.81 -14.08 9.07
N LEU A 154 2.24 -12.87 9.22
CA LEU A 154 2.81 -11.65 8.67
C LEU A 154 4.17 -11.33 9.30
N ASP A 155 4.33 -11.45 10.63
CA ASP A 155 5.60 -11.19 11.31
C ASP A 155 6.72 -12.10 10.80
N ASP A 156 6.46 -13.41 10.65
CA ASP A 156 7.41 -14.35 10.05
C ASP A 156 7.72 -14.01 8.59
N THR A 157 6.69 -13.70 7.81
CA THR A 157 6.86 -13.33 6.39
C THR A 157 7.78 -12.14 6.22
N LEU A 158 7.57 -11.08 7.00
CA LEU A 158 8.42 -9.87 6.95
C LEU A 158 9.85 -10.15 7.43
N ALA A 159 10.01 -10.96 8.48
CA ALA A 159 11.32 -11.34 9.00
C ALA A 159 12.10 -12.18 7.97
N ILE A 160 11.45 -13.12 7.30
CA ILE A 160 12.05 -13.94 6.23
C ILE A 160 12.44 -13.07 5.03
N CYS A 161 11.56 -12.18 4.58
CA CYS A 161 11.87 -11.24 3.51
C CYS A 161 13.11 -10.41 3.86
N HIS A 162 13.13 -9.81 5.03
CA HIS A 162 14.25 -9.00 5.48
C HIS A 162 15.56 -9.80 5.56
N ALA A 163 15.55 -11.02 6.13
CA ALA A 163 16.72 -11.88 6.20
C ALA A 163 17.26 -12.23 4.79
N LEU A 164 16.37 -12.61 3.87
CA LEU A 164 16.73 -12.96 2.50
C LEU A 164 17.24 -11.76 1.69
N TRP A 165 16.76 -10.54 1.98
CA TRP A 165 17.22 -9.32 1.29
C TRP A 165 18.56 -8.81 1.83
N SER A 166 18.80 -8.90 3.14
CA SER A 166 19.96 -8.27 3.79
C SER A 166 21.15 -9.21 3.99
N GLN A 167 20.93 -10.52 4.17
CA GLN A 167 21.99 -11.48 4.49
C GLN A 167 22.47 -12.21 3.23
N THR A 168 23.78 -12.37 3.07
CA THR A 168 24.36 -13.18 1.99
C THR A 168 23.99 -14.65 2.16
N ARG A 169 24.07 -15.13 3.38
CA ARG A 169 23.72 -16.49 3.80
C ARG A 169 22.65 -16.38 4.89
N ALA A 170 21.39 -16.45 4.46
CA ALA A 170 20.23 -16.19 5.32
C ALA A 170 19.91 -17.39 6.19
N GLU A 171 19.48 -17.08 7.41
CA GLU A 171 18.99 -18.04 8.39
C GLU A 171 17.67 -17.50 8.98
N PHE A 172 16.76 -18.41 9.27
CA PHE A 172 15.50 -18.08 9.95
C PHE A 172 14.97 -19.28 10.74
N THR A 173 14.41 -19.01 11.90
CA THR A 173 13.74 -20.03 12.71
C THR A 173 12.50 -19.44 13.38
N SER A 174 11.37 -20.09 13.16
CA SER A 174 10.12 -19.90 13.91
C SER A 174 9.44 -21.25 14.12
N PRO A 175 8.36 -21.33 14.90
CA PRO A 175 7.58 -22.59 15.00
C PRO A 175 7.01 -23.09 13.68
N ARG A 176 6.88 -22.22 12.67
CA ARG A 176 6.26 -22.52 11.37
C ARG A 176 7.24 -22.82 10.27
N LEU A 177 8.44 -22.23 10.32
CA LEU A 177 9.43 -22.38 9.26
C LEU A 177 10.84 -22.25 9.80
N ARG A 178 11.73 -23.13 9.32
CA ARG A 178 13.16 -23.08 9.59
C ARG A 178 13.96 -23.29 8.32
N PHE A 179 14.98 -22.46 8.12
CA PHE A 179 16.03 -22.70 7.13
C PHE A 179 17.37 -22.13 7.59
N GLU A 180 18.45 -22.71 7.09
CA GLU A 180 19.81 -22.27 7.38
C GLU A 180 20.63 -22.24 6.09
N ARG A 181 21.57 -21.28 6.02
CA ARG A 181 22.55 -21.15 4.92
C ARG A 181 21.91 -21.02 3.53
N ILE A 182 20.81 -20.30 3.44
CA ILE A 182 20.12 -20.08 2.16
C ILE A 182 20.66 -18.81 1.48
N HIS A 183 20.94 -18.93 0.21
CA HIS A 183 21.34 -17.81 -0.65
C HIS A 183 20.18 -17.43 -1.57
N MET A 184 19.85 -16.14 -1.63
CA MET A 184 18.86 -15.61 -2.55
C MET A 184 19.45 -14.43 -3.33
N MET A 185 19.48 -14.54 -4.66
CA MET A 185 19.88 -13.48 -5.59
C MET A 185 18.82 -13.33 -6.69
N PRO A 186 18.59 -12.12 -7.23
CA PRO A 186 19.25 -10.87 -6.82
C PRO A 186 18.77 -10.38 -5.45
N LYS A 187 19.55 -9.51 -4.85
CA LYS A 187 19.06 -8.67 -3.74
C LYS A 187 18.28 -7.49 -4.32
N PRO A 188 17.37 -6.87 -3.56
CA PRO A 188 16.78 -5.59 -3.93
C PRO A 188 17.86 -4.54 -4.22
N LEU A 189 17.60 -3.61 -5.14
CA LEU A 189 18.47 -2.46 -5.40
C LEU A 189 18.44 -1.44 -4.26
N GLN A 190 17.31 -1.33 -3.57
CA GLN A 190 17.15 -0.39 -2.48
C GLN A 190 17.96 -0.84 -1.26
N ALA A 191 18.73 0.06 -0.68
CA ALA A 191 19.56 -0.22 0.48
C ALA A 191 18.72 -0.69 1.68
N GLY A 192 19.08 -1.81 2.28
CA GLY A 192 18.33 -2.44 3.38
C GLY A 192 17.14 -3.30 2.95
N GLY A 193 16.87 -3.42 1.67
CA GLY A 193 15.75 -4.20 1.11
C GLY A 193 14.62 -3.32 0.57
N VAL A 194 13.55 -3.96 0.12
CA VAL A 194 12.34 -3.26 -0.33
C VAL A 194 11.71 -2.52 0.85
N PRO A 195 11.40 -1.21 0.73
CA PRO A 195 10.72 -0.46 1.79
C PRO A 195 9.38 -1.07 2.16
N ILE A 196 9.16 -1.31 3.45
CA ILE A 196 7.93 -1.89 3.97
C ILE A 196 7.07 -0.78 4.57
N TRP A 197 5.83 -0.68 4.11
CA TRP A 197 4.77 0.16 4.66
C TRP A 197 3.79 -0.74 5.42
N VAL A 198 3.62 -0.50 6.71
CA VAL A 198 2.76 -1.34 7.56
C VAL A 198 1.38 -0.71 7.69
N SER A 199 0.35 -1.45 7.34
CA SER A 199 -1.04 -1.03 7.57
C SER A 199 -1.59 -1.55 8.89
N GLY A 200 -2.47 -0.76 9.49
CA GLY A 200 -3.24 -1.10 10.67
C GLY A 200 -3.60 0.08 11.53
N SER A 201 -4.46 -0.15 12.52
CA SER A 201 -4.77 0.81 13.59
C SER A 201 -3.64 0.91 14.60
N VAL A 202 -3.70 1.90 15.48
CA VAL A 202 -2.72 2.06 16.57
C VAL A 202 -2.85 0.92 17.58
N ASN A 203 -1.86 0.04 17.59
CA ASN A 203 -1.75 -1.06 18.57
C ASN A 203 -0.29 -1.52 18.71
N PRO A 204 0.07 -2.27 19.77
CA PRO A 204 1.46 -2.68 20.03
C PRO A 204 2.09 -3.53 18.93
N ARG A 205 1.29 -4.35 18.20
CA ARG A 205 1.82 -5.20 17.10
C ARG A 205 2.21 -4.34 15.89
N VAL A 206 1.36 -3.38 15.51
CA VAL A 206 1.64 -2.45 14.40
C VAL A 206 2.83 -1.57 14.75
N ALA A 207 2.87 -0.99 15.96
CA ALA A 207 3.99 -0.17 16.41
C ALA A 207 5.33 -0.94 16.36
N ARG A 208 5.36 -2.21 16.80
CA ARG A 208 6.55 -3.06 16.73
C ARG A 208 7.02 -3.31 15.30
N ARG A 209 6.09 -3.55 14.34
CA ARG A 209 6.43 -3.71 12.93
C ARG A 209 7.00 -2.43 12.35
N LEU A 210 6.37 -1.29 12.64
CA LEU A 210 6.83 0.04 12.20
C LEU A 210 8.25 0.32 12.70
N ALA A 211 8.50 0.11 13.99
CA ALA A 211 9.83 0.29 14.58
C ALA A 211 10.89 -0.59 13.89
N ARG A 212 10.54 -1.84 13.59
CA ARG A 212 11.47 -2.81 13.01
C ARG A 212 11.76 -2.57 11.52
N TYR A 213 10.79 -2.06 10.74
CA TYR A 213 10.88 -2.02 9.28
C TYR A 213 10.88 -0.60 8.69
N GLY A 214 11.17 0.43 9.49
CA GLY A 214 11.46 1.77 9.01
C GLY A 214 10.32 2.78 9.11
N ALA A 215 9.36 2.56 10.02
CA ALA A 215 8.34 3.53 10.45
C ALA A 215 7.53 4.15 9.29
N ARG A 216 7.06 3.34 8.36
CA ARG A 216 6.18 3.75 7.25
C ARG A 216 4.79 3.19 7.49
N TRP A 217 3.83 4.05 7.77
CA TRP A 217 2.50 3.69 8.23
C TRP A 217 1.42 4.00 7.20
N ILE A 218 0.58 3.01 6.92
CA ILE A 218 -0.69 3.15 6.20
C ILE A 218 -1.80 3.01 7.25
N PRO A 219 -2.34 4.12 7.77
CA PRO A 219 -3.39 4.08 8.79
C PRO A 219 -4.63 3.32 8.29
N TRP A 220 -5.12 2.38 9.12
CA TRP A 220 -6.41 1.73 8.91
C TRP A 220 -7.36 2.26 9.97
N LEU A 221 -8.04 3.36 9.65
CA LEU A 221 -8.84 4.15 10.57
C LEU A 221 -10.31 4.10 10.16
N GLY A 222 -11.19 4.15 11.15
CA GLY A 222 -12.61 4.34 10.89
C GLY A 222 -12.91 5.76 10.35
N PRO A 223 -14.08 5.96 9.73
CA PRO A 223 -14.42 7.23 9.05
C PRO A 223 -14.49 8.45 9.98
N ALA A 224 -14.69 8.25 11.30
CA ALA A 224 -14.73 9.33 12.29
C ALA A 224 -13.37 9.59 12.98
N ALA A 225 -12.30 8.89 12.60
CA ALA A 225 -11.01 9.03 13.26
C ALA A 225 -10.28 10.29 12.79
N ASP A 226 -9.71 11.04 13.72
CA ASP A 226 -8.83 12.17 13.45
C ASP A 226 -7.39 11.66 13.20
N LEU A 227 -6.84 11.94 12.01
CA LEU A 227 -5.51 11.50 11.64
C LEU A 227 -4.42 12.06 12.56
N GLY A 228 -4.52 13.32 12.97
CA GLY A 228 -3.54 13.98 13.85
C GLY A 228 -3.47 13.32 15.22
N VAL A 229 -4.64 12.99 15.79
CA VAL A 229 -4.76 12.26 17.05
C VAL A 229 -4.12 10.87 16.92
N GLU A 230 -4.44 10.14 15.87
CA GLU A 230 -3.91 8.78 15.67
C GLU A 230 -2.40 8.79 15.36
N VAL A 231 -1.89 9.79 14.65
CA VAL A 231 -0.45 9.99 14.44
C VAL A 231 0.28 10.27 15.76
N ALA A 232 -0.28 11.11 16.62
CA ALA A 232 0.29 11.36 17.95
C ALA A 232 0.33 10.05 18.78
N ARG A 233 -0.78 9.31 18.83
CA ARG A 233 -0.85 8.02 19.53
C ARG A 233 0.13 6.98 18.98
N MET A 234 0.33 6.95 17.66
CA MET A 234 1.31 6.03 17.05
C MET A 234 2.75 6.43 17.40
N ARG A 235 3.06 7.72 17.41
CA ARG A 235 4.37 8.22 17.87
C ARG A 235 4.64 7.81 19.32
N ASP A 236 3.69 8.03 20.21
CA ASP A 236 3.80 7.60 21.61
C ASP A 236 3.99 6.07 21.75
N ALA A 237 3.35 5.30 20.90
CA ALA A 237 3.51 3.85 20.89
C ALA A 237 4.90 3.41 20.38
N LEU A 238 5.45 4.13 19.40
CA LEU A 238 6.81 3.91 18.90
C LEU A 238 7.87 4.29 19.95
N ASP A 239 7.71 5.43 20.59
CA ASP A 239 8.63 5.90 21.65
C ASP A 239 8.69 4.91 22.83
N ARG A 240 7.54 4.40 23.26
CA ARG A 240 7.48 3.35 24.29
C ARG A 240 8.12 2.03 23.87
N ALA A 241 8.07 1.72 22.58
CA ALA A 241 8.58 0.44 22.07
C ALA A 241 10.08 0.46 21.77
N TRP A 242 10.67 1.64 21.47
CA TRP A 242 12.01 1.73 20.88
C TRP A 242 12.92 2.85 21.41
N GLY A 243 12.40 3.83 22.14
CA GLY A 243 13.21 4.86 22.82
C GLY A 243 13.80 5.97 21.96
N GLU A 244 13.71 5.91 20.63
CA GLU A 244 13.99 7.02 19.72
C GLU A 244 12.88 7.15 18.68
N PRO A 245 12.32 8.36 18.45
CA PRO A 245 11.28 8.55 17.46
C PRO A 245 11.86 8.38 16.06
N ALA A 246 11.71 7.19 15.48
CA ALA A 246 11.89 7.05 14.03
C ALA A 246 10.98 8.07 13.34
N ARG A 247 11.49 8.78 12.33
CA ARG A 247 10.68 9.74 11.55
C ARG A 247 9.53 8.98 10.88
N LEU A 248 8.37 9.01 11.54
CA LEU A 248 7.17 8.31 11.06
C LEU A 248 6.71 8.92 9.73
N GLN A 249 6.67 8.10 8.70
CA GLN A 249 6.04 8.42 7.42
C GLN A 249 4.60 7.93 7.44
N VAL A 250 3.65 8.76 7.03
CA VAL A 250 2.22 8.51 7.19
C VAL A 250 1.48 8.75 5.89
N VAL A 251 0.65 7.81 5.49
CA VAL A 251 -0.31 8.01 4.41
C VAL A 251 -1.55 8.72 4.95
N GLY A 252 -1.87 9.88 4.39
CA GLY A 252 -3.14 10.58 4.61
C GLY A 252 -4.06 10.43 3.40
N LEU A 253 -5.32 10.04 3.63
CA LEU A 253 -6.30 9.91 2.54
C LEU A 253 -6.94 11.26 2.26
N LEU A 254 -6.91 11.68 1.00
CA LEU A 254 -7.52 12.91 0.51
C LEU A 254 -8.81 12.57 -0.25
N PRO A 255 -10.00 12.93 0.28
CA PRO A 255 -11.24 12.72 -0.44
C PRO A 255 -11.33 13.62 -1.68
N ALA A 256 -11.65 13.03 -2.84
CA ALA A 256 -11.94 13.80 -4.03
C ALA A 256 -13.26 14.56 -3.85
N GLN A 257 -13.26 15.85 -4.21
CA GLN A 257 -14.45 16.70 -4.22
C GLN A 257 -15.05 16.75 -5.62
N SER A 258 -16.38 16.82 -5.70
CA SER A 258 -17.08 16.96 -6.97
C SER A 258 -17.61 18.39 -7.12
N ASN A 259 -17.50 18.96 -8.32
CA ASN A 259 -18.14 20.21 -8.66
C ASN A 259 -19.65 20.03 -8.93
N HIS A 260 -20.39 21.13 -9.10
CA HIS A 260 -21.84 21.11 -9.37
C HIS A 260 -22.25 20.33 -10.63
N GLY A 261 -21.33 20.14 -11.58
CA GLY A 261 -21.56 19.34 -12.78
C GLY A 261 -21.19 17.85 -12.65
N GLY A 262 -20.84 17.39 -11.42
CA GLY A 262 -20.44 16.00 -11.16
C GLY A 262 -19.00 15.66 -11.60
N GLY A 263 -18.24 16.61 -12.14
CA GLY A 263 -16.81 16.48 -12.42
C GLY A 263 -15.94 16.70 -11.18
N LEU A 264 -14.65 16.42 -11.30
CA LEU A 264 -13.69 16.67 -10.22
C LEU A 264 -13.54 18.18 -9.97
N ASP A 265 -13.72 18.61 -8.72
CA ASP A 265 -13.29 19.92 -8.23
C ASP A 265 -11.83 19.81 -7.75
N ILE A 266 -10.90 20.17 -8.62
CA ILE A 266 -9.47 20.05 -8.33
C ILE A 266 -9.07 20.97 -7.16
N ALA A 267 -9.48 22.26 -7.23
CA ALA A 267 -9.14 23.24 -6.20
C ALA A 267 -9.73 22.87 -4.85
N GLY A 268 -11.01 22.50 -4.80
CA GLY A 268 -11.67 22.04 -3.58
C GLY A 268 -11.04 20.74 -3.02
N THR A 269 -10.65 19.81 -3.90
CA THR A 269 -9.94 18.58 -3.48
C THR A 269 -8.59 18.91 -2.85
N VAL A 270 -7.76 19.69 -3.53
CA VAL A 270 -6.39 19.99 -3.10
C VAL A 270 -6.35 20.92 -1.88
N ALA A 271 -7.38 21.72 -1.65
CA ALA A 271 -7.51 22.55 -0.44
C ALA A 271 -7.43 21.76 0.87
N GLY A 272 -7.69 20.43 0.86
CA GLY A 272 -7.53 19.56 2.02
C GLY A 272 -6.08 19.16 2.35
N VAL A 273 -5.13 19.37 1.43
CA VAL A 273 -3.73 18.92 1.60
C VAL A 273 -3.03 19.55 2.80
N PRO A 274 -3.07 20.89 3.02
CA PRO A 274 -2.40 21.50 4.17
C PRO A 274 -2.86 20.93 5.52
N ALA A 275 -4.16 20.65 5.67
CA ALA A 275 -4.70 20.04 6.89
C ALA A 275 -4.17 18.63 7.12
N LEU A 276 -4.09 17.80 6.08
CA LEU A 276 -3.49 16.46 6.17
C LEU A 276 -2.00 16.52 6.54
N VAL A 277 -1.26 17.44 5.93
CA VAL A 277 0.17 17.64 6.23
C VAL A 277 0.35 18.10 7.68
N ALA A 278 -0.46 19.05 8.15
CA ALA A 278 -0.46 19.50 9.54
C ALA A 278 -0.80 18.36 10.52
N SER A 279 -1.65 17.41 10.11
CA SER A 279 -1.95 16.18 10.85
C SER A 279 -0.83 15.14 10.82
N GLY A 280 0.26 15.41 10.08
CA GLY A 280 1.45 14.55 10.03
C GLY A 280 1.52 13.62 8.82
N ALA A 281 0.66 13.79 7.81
CA ALA A 281 0.78 13.04 6.56
C ALA A 281 2.06 13.45 5.80
N THR A 282 2.79 12.45 5.31
CA THR A 282 3.97 12.62 4.45
C THR A 282 3.75 12.08 3.04
N ASP A 283 2.68 11.34 2.85
CA ASP A 283 2.19 10.81 1.59
C ASP A 283 0.68 11.07 1.53
N VAL A 284 0.25 11.95 0.64
CA VAL A 284 -1.18 12.25 0.44
C VAL A 284 -1.71 11.35 -0.66
N ARG A 285 -2.69 10.54 -0.33
CA ARG A 285 -3.25 9.53 -1.22
C ARG A 285 -4.63 9.90 -1.72
N LEU A 286 -4.77 9.92 -3.03
CA LEU A 286 -5.99 10.29 -3.73
C LEU A 286 -6.47 9.13 -4.61
N SER A 287 -7.78 8.90 -4.63
CA SER A 287 -8.43 7.99 -5.59
C SER A 287 -9.26 8.81 -6.56
N LEU A 288 -8.92 8.73 -7.84
CA LEU A 288 -9.63 9.45 -8.90
C LEU A 288 -10.24 8.49 -9.91
N ARG A 289 -11.47 8.79 -10.32
CA ARG A 289 -12.00 8.31 -11.59
C ARG A 289 -11.67 9.36 -12.64
N GLY A 290 -10.82 8.99 -13.59
CA GLY A 290 -10.55 9.85 -14.74
C GLY A 290 -11.62 9.69 -15.84
N PRO A 291 -11.73 10.66 -16.74
CA PRO A 291 -12.50 10.51 -17.97
C PRO A 291 -11.93 9.37 -18.83
N ASP A 292 -12.77 8.75 -19.64
CA ASP A 292 -12.35 7.68 -20.56
C ASP A 292 -11.40 8.16 -21.66
N ASP A 293 -11.51 9.44 -22.03
CA ASP A 293 -10.63 10.07 -23.00
C ASP A 293 -9.21 10.24 -22.44
N PRO A 294 -8.17 9.66 -23.07
CA PRO A 294 -6.82 9.67 -22.53
C PRO A 294 -6.18 11.05 -22.41
N VAL A 295 -6.54 11.99 -23.30
CA VAL A 295 -5.99 13.37 -23.29
C VAL A 295 -6.59 14.13 -22.10
N ARG A 296 -7.91 14.12 -21.97
CA ARG A 296 -8.60 14.74 -20.84
C ARG A 296 -8.16 14.15 -19.51
N HIS A 297 -7.93 12.82 -19.46
CA HIS A 297 -7.43 12.20 -18.25
C HIS A 297 -6.03 12.68 -17.88
N PHE A 298 -5.13 12.78 -18.87
CA PHE A 298 -3.78 13.33 -18.66
C PHE A 298 -3.82 14.79 -18.19
N ASP A 299 -4.65 15.64 -18.83
CA ASP A 299 -4.81 17.04 -18.45
C ASP A 299 -5.35 17.17 -17.01
N GLN A 300 -6.34 16.36 -16.65
CA GLN A 300 -6.91 16.34 -15.29
C GLN A 300 -5.86 15.94 -14.24
N VAL A 301 -5.11 14.85 -14.47
CA VAL A 301 -4.08 14.40 -13.54
C VAL A 301 -2.95 15.42 -13.43
N SER A 302 -2.54 16.01 -14.57
CA SER A 302 -1.50 17.04 -14.59
C SER A 302 -1.91 18.30 -13.81
N ALA A 303 -3.17 18.72 -13.92
CA ALA A 303 -3.71 19.84 -13.15
C ALA A 303 -3.72 19.51 -11.63
N VAL A 304 -4.14 18.28 -11.24
CA VAL A 304 -4.07 17.85 -9.84
C VAL A 304 -2.64 17.89 -9.31
N VAL A 305 -1.67 17.40 -10.07
CA VAL A 305 -0.26 17.41 -9.67
C VAL A 305 0.24 18.85 -9.50
N ALA A 306 -0.07 19.75 -10.43
CA ALA A 306 0.35 21.15 -10.38
C ALA A 306 -0.21 21.87 -9.13
N GLU A 307 -1.52 21.76 -8.90
CA GLU A 307 -2.18 22.35 -7.72
C GLU A 307 -1.65 21.72 -6.41
N PHE A 308 -1.46 20.41 -6.38
CA PHE A 308 -0.87 19.73 -5.23
C PHE A 308 0.51 20.29 -4.90
N ARG A 309 1.39 20.44 -5.90
CA ARG A 309 2.76 20.99 -5.70
C ARG A 309 2.74 22.43 -5.19
N ALA A 310 1.75 23.23 -5.61
CA ALA A 310 1.61 24.61 -5.16
C ALA A 310 1.27 24.73 -3.66
N VAL A 311 0.56 23.74 -3.09
CA VAL A 311 0.08 23.81 -1.68
C VAL A 311 0.83 22.89 -0.72
N ALA A 312 1.54 21.88 -1.23
CA ALA A 312 2.27 20.91 -0.40
C ALA A 312 3.66 21.41 0.07
N GLY A 313 4.14 22.53 -0.46
CA GLY A 313 5.40 23.19 -0.10
C GLY A 313 6.60 22.63 -0.84
#